data_3b831fc7acee1a471fd01e53dcfbad01
#
_entry.id   3b831fc7acee1a471fd01e53dcfbad01
#
_cell.length_a   1.000
_cell.length_b   1.000
_cell.length_c   1.000
_cell.angle_alpha   90.00
_cell.angle_beta   90.00
_cell.angle_gamma   90.00
#
_symmetry.space_group_name_H-M   'P 1'
#
loop_
_entity.id
_entity.type
_entity.pdbx_description
1 polymer ?
#
loop_
_entity_poly.entity_id
_entity_poly.type
_entity_poly.pdbx_seq_one_letter_code
_entity_poly.pdbx_strand_id
1 'polypeptide(L)'
;GGLVIGICNGFQILCESGLLPGALVRNRSLQFRCEHVHLKVPTTDSPFTREVPEGKVLRVPIAHGEGCYFADEETLARLQANDQILFQYATEAGELTDEANPNGSLLNIAGICNEGRNVCGMMPHPERASENILGGDDGRLVFEGMLRHLEARAGLGQAAVAEA
;
A
#
# COMPACT_ATOMS: atom_id res chain seq x y z
N GLY A 1 -19.53 -3.44 -2.95
CA GLY A 1 -18.56 -4.49 -3.10
C GLY A 1 -17.74 -4.73 -1.85
N GLY A 2 -17.06 -5.87 -1.80
CA GLY A 2 -16.11 -6.19 -0.76
C GLY A 2 -14.76 -5.48 -0.95
N LEU A 3 -13.87 -5.62 0.04
CA LEU A 3 -12.49 -5.16 -0.07
C LEU A 3 -11.65 -6.18 -0.86
N VAL A 4 -10.75 -5.67 -1.68
CA VAL A 4 -9.74 -6.45 -2.41
C VAL A 4 -8.36 -5.83 -2.16
N ILE A 5 -7.39 -6.64 -1.77
CA ILE A 5 -6.00 -6.25 -1.70
C ILE A 5 -5.17 -7.17 -2.59
N GLY A 6 -4.40 -6.60 -3.52
CA GLY A 6 -3.42 -7.30 -4.36
C GLY A 6 -2.01 -6.99 -3.88
N ILE A 7 -1.31 -8.00 -3.36
CA ILE A 7 0.05 -7.88 -2.84
C ILE A 7 1.03 -8.42 -3.87
N CYS A 8 2.08 -7.66 -4.19
CA CYS A 8 3.14 -8.01 -5.13
C CYS A 8 2.57 -8.44 -6.50
N ASN A 9 2.62 -9.72 -6.87
CA ASN A 9 1.98 -10.26 -8.07
C ASN A 9 0.46 -9.96 -8.14
N GLY A 10 -0.21 -9.89 -7.00
CA GLY A 10 -1.62 -9.47 -6.93
C GLY A 10 -1.84 -8.04 -7.43
N PHE A 11 -0.93 -7.11 -7.14
CA PHE A 11 -0.99 -5.75 -7.68
C PHE A 11 -0.82 -5.74 -9.21
N GLN A 12 0.12 -6.54 -9.75
CA GLN A 12 0.31 -6.71 -11.20
C GLN A 12 -1.00 -7.19 -11.85
N ILE A 13 -1.64 -8.22 -11.29
CA ILE A 13 -2.91 -8.76 -11.77
C ILE A 13 -4.02 -7.70 -11.73
N LEU A 14 -4.11 -6.89 -10.68
CA LEU A 14 -5.11 -5.83 -10.58
C LEU A 14 -4.93 -4.75 -11.65
N CYS A 15 -3.68 -4.40 -12.00
CA CYS A 15 -3.40 -3.49 -13.10
C CYS A 15 -3.72 -4.13 -14.46
N GLU A 16 -3.27 -5.36 -14.72
CA GLU A 16 -3.52 -6.07 -15.99
C GLU A 16 -5.01 -6.32 -16.24
N SER A 17 -5.79 -6.55 -15.19
CA SER A 17 -7.25 -6.72 -15.27
C SER A 17 -8.02 -5.41 -15.41
N GLY A 18 -7.35 -4.25 -15.33
CA GLY A 18 -7.98 -2.93 -15.39
C GLY A 18 -8.75 -2.52 -14.13
N LEU A 19 -8.59 -3.25 -13.01
CA LEU A 19 -9.17 -2.87 -11.73
C LEU A 19 -8.40 -1.74 -11.04
N LEU A 20 -7.12 -1.60 -11.37
CA LEU A 20 -6.27 -0.47 -11.00
C LEU A 20 -5.60 0.10 -12.26
N PRO A 21 -5.37 1.42 -12.33
CA PRO A 21 -4.69 2.02 -13.46
C PRO A 21 -3.18 1.79 -13.43
N GLY A 22 -2.53 1.94 -14.60
CA GLY A 22 -1.08 1.80 -14.74
C GLY A 22 -0.62 0.36 -14.93
N ALA A 23 0.67 0.14 -14.78
CA ALA A 23 1.32 -1.18 -14.95
C ALA A 23 2.52 -1.32 -14.01
N LEU A 24 2.89 -2.55 -13.70
CA LEU A 24 4.14 -2.88 -13.01
C LEU A 24 5.11 -3.43 -14.05
N VAL A 25 6.26 -2.79 -14.17
CA VAL A 25 7.32 -3.17 -15.11
C VAL A 25 8.57 -3.60 -14.36
N ARG A 26 9.58 -4.07 -15.09
CA ARG A 26 10.86 -4.46 -14.50
C ARG A 26 11.48 -3.35 -13.68
N ASN A 27 12.08 -3.73 -12.56
CA ASN A 27 12.87 -2.81 -11.72
C ASN A 27 13.91 -2.08 -12.57
N ARG A 28 14.11 -0.80 -12.35
CA ARG A 28 15.09 0.04 -13.08
C ARG A 28 16.50 -0.57 -13.06
N SER A 29 16.87 -1.25 -11.97
CA SER A 29 18.16 -1.94 -11.83
C SER A 29 18.25 -3.26 -12.60
N LEU A 30 17.14 -3.77 -13.15
CA LEU A 30 16.99 -5.10 -13.75
C LEU A 30 17.31 -6.26 -12.78
N GLN A 31 17.40 -5.97 -11.48
CA GLN A 31 17.71 -6.94 -10.44
C GLN A 31 16.49 -7.24 -9.59
N PHE A 32 16.41 -8.47 -9.09
CA PHE A 32 15.46 -8.84 -8.04
C PHE A 32 15.86 -8.14 -6.75
N ARG A 33 14.88 -7.47 -6.11
CA ARG A 33 15.08 -6.77 -4.83
C ARG A 33 14.33 -7.53 -3.73
N CYS A 34 15.08 -7.87 -2.67
CA CYS A 34 14.54 -8.55 -1.48
C CYS A 34 15.14 -7.87 -0.25
N GLU A 35 14.42 -6.90 0.29
CA GLU A 35 14.89 -6.05 1.38
C GLU A 35 13.71 -5.42 2.12
N HIS A 36 13.96 -4.86 3.31
CA HIS A 36 12.97 -4.02 3.97
C HIS A 36 13.03 -2.61 3.40
N VAL A 37 11.86 -2.03 3.18
CA VAL A 37 11.68 -0.65 2.71
C VAL A 37 10.85 0.12 3.72
N HIS A 38 10.95 1.44 3.66
CA HIS A 38 10.11 2.34 4.42
C HIS A 38 9.01 2.91 3.53
N LEU A 39 7.80 2.97 4.06
CA LEU A 39 6.61 3.44 3.35
C LEU A 39 6.01 4.64 4.06
N LYS A 40 5.98 5.75 3.36
CA LYS A 40 5.13 6.89 3.72
C LYS A 40 3.69 6.57 3.33
N VAL A 41 2.75 6.95 4.20
CA VAL A 41 1.30 6.85 3.97
C VAL A 41 0.75 8.26 3.78
N PRO A 42 0.53 8.72 2.53
CA PRO A 42 0.10 10.09 2.24
C PRO A 42 -1.30 10.42 2.76
N THR A 43 -2.18 9.43 2.83
CA THR A 43 -3.57 9.59 3.26
C THR A 43 -4.03 8.42 4.11
N THR A 44 -4.80 8.70 5.14
CA THR A 44 -5.47 7.69 5.98
C THR A 44 -6.95 7.51 5.62
N ASP A 45 -7.44 8.22 4.60
CA ASP A 45 -8.82 8.12 4.09
C ASP A 45 -9.00 6.90 3.19
N SER A 46 -8.69 5.71 3.71
CA SER A 46 -8.86 4.45 3.02
C SER A 46 -9.00 3.30 4.02
N PRO A 47 -9.80 2.25 3.72
CA PRO A 47 -9.85 1.05 4.54
C PRO A 47 -8.48 0.40 4.79
N PHE A 48 -7.52 0.60 3.89
CA PHE A 48 -6.19 -0.01 3.95
C PHE A 48 -5.17 0.80 4.75
N THR A 49 -5.47 2.08 5.07
CA THR A 49 -4.53 2.99 5.73
C THR A 49 -5.08 3.66 6.98
N ARG A 50 -6.37 3.52 7.26
CA ARG A 50 -7.08 4.24 8.34
C ARG A 50 -6.56 3.98 9.75
N GLU A 51 -5.93 2.83 10.00
CA GLU A 51 -5.35 2.48 11.31
C GLU A 51 -3.86 2.85 11.39
N VAL A 52 -3.29 3.40 10.31
CA VAL A 52 -1.92 3.90 10.35
C VAL A 52 -1.91 5.27 11.04
N PRO A 53 -1.19 5.42 12.16
CA PRO A 53 -1.06 6.73 12.82
C PRO A 53 -0.50 7.79 11.87
N GLU A 54 -1.02 9.01 11.96
CA GLU A 54 -0.54 10.13 11.14
C GLU A 54 0.97 10.33 11.31
N GLY A 55 1.67 10.46 10.20
CA GLY A 55 3.12 10.64 10.17
C GLY A 55 3.94 9.36 10.42
N LYS A 56 3.29 8.22 10.74
CA LYS A 56 4.01 6.96 10.88
C LYS A 56 4.54 6.48 9.54
N VAL A 57 5.81 6.14 9.51
CA VAL A 57 6.47 5.44 8.40
C VAL A 57 6.45 3.95 8.70
N LEU A 58 5.93 3.15 7.77
CA LEU A 58 5.86 1.70 7.94
C LEU A 58 7.15 1.05 7.42
N ARG A 59 7.66 0.04 8.11
CA ARG A 59 8.78 -0.79 7.66
C ARG A 59 8.26 -2.16 7.23
N VAL A 60 8.30 -2.44 5.91
CA VAL A 60 7.73 -3.66 5.29
C VAL A 60 8.71 -4.25 4.28
N PRO A 61 8.81 -5.59 4.13
CA PRO A 61 9.68 -6.18 3.13
C PRO A 61 9.10 -6.12 1.72
N ILE A 62 10.00 -6.08 0.73
CA ILE A 62 9.73 -6.31 -0.69
C ILE A 62 10.47 -7.56 -1.17
N ALA A 63 9.94 -8.20 -2.23
CA ALA A 63 10.58 -9.34 -2.88
C ALA A 63 10.10 -9.44 -4.35
N HIS A 64 10.68 -8.65 -5.25
CA HIS A 64 10.21 -8.56 -6.64
C HIS A 64 11.31 -8.18 -7.64
N GLY A 65 11.17 -8.64 -8.89
CA GLY A 65 11.96 -8.22 -10.05
C GLY A 65 11.21 -7.24 -10.96
N GLU A 66 9.88 -7.17 -10.82
CA GLU A 66 8.95 -6.36 -11.62
C GLU A 66 8.01 -5.60 -10.70
N GLY A 67 8.54 -4.58 -10.04
CA GLY A 67 7.79 -3.76 -9.06
C GLY A 67 7.76 -2.27 -9.39
N CYS A 68 8.34 -1.87 -10.52
CA CYS A 68 8.39 -0.49 -10.95
C CYS A 68 7.01 -0.05 -11.47
N TYR A 69 6.28 0.77 -10.70
CA TYR A 69 5.00 1.31 -11.14
C TYR A 69 5.18 2.35 -12.24
N PHE A 70 4.43 2.21 -13.30
CA PHE A 70 4.41 3.09 -14.45
C PHE A 70 2.98 3.45 -14.87
N ALA A 71 2.74 4.72 -15.18
CA ALA A 71 1.50 5.23 -15.75
C ALA A 71 1.78 6.49 -16.56
N ASP A 72 0.85 6.89 -17.43
CA ASP A 72 0.93 8.17 -18.14
C ASP A 72 0.70 9.37 -17.18
N GLU A 73 1.06 10.55 -17.65
CA GLU A 73 0.98 11.80 -16.85
C GLU A 73 -0.46 12.11 -16.40
N GLU A 74 -1.46 11.84 -17.23
CA GLU A 74 -2.86 12.07 -16.91
C GLU A 74 -3.32 11.15 -15.77
N THR A 75 -2.95 9.88 -15.83
CA THR A 75 -3.22 8.90 -14.77
C THR A 75 -2.52 9.28 -13.47
N LEU A 76 -1.24 9.68 -13.52
CA LEU A 76 -0.50 10.11 -12.34
C LEU A 76 -1.14 11.35 -11.69
N ALA A 77 -1.52 12.34 -12.50
CA ALA A 77 -2.19 13.53 -12.02
C ALA A 77 -3.54 13.22 -11.36
N ARG A 78 -4.32 12.29 -11.93
CA ARG A 78 -5.60 11.83 -11.37
C ARG A 78 -5.39 11.09 -10.05
N LEU A 79 -4.41 10.20 -9.96
CA LEU A 79 -4.08 9.48 -8.72
C LEU A 79 -3.72 10.44 -7.58
N GLN A 80 -2.95 11.51 -7.89
CA GLN A 80 -2.59 12.54 -6.91
C GLN A 80 -3.80 13.39 -6.50
N ALA A 81 -4.59 13.86 -7.49
CA ALA A 81 -5.74 14.74 -7.24
C ALA A 81 -6.85 14.05 -6.41
N ASN A 82 -6.97 12.73 -6.50
CA ASN A 82 -7.99 11.94 -5.81
C ASN A 82 -7.46 11.21 -4.56
N ASP A 83 -6.24 11.51 -4.09
CA ASP A 83 -5.60 10.85 -2.94
C ASP A 83 -5.61 9.31 -3.06
N GLN A 84 -5.41 8.79 -4.29
CA GLN A 84 -5.41 7.35 -4.57
C GLN A 84 -4.03 6.69 -4.35
N ILE A 85 -2.97 7.47 -4.12
CA ILE A 85 -1.66 6.95 -3.73
C ILE A 85 -1.69 6.67 -2.24
N LEU A 86 -1.70 5.38 -1.86
CA LEU A 86 -1.79 4.97 -0.46
C LEU A 86 -0.43 4.76 0.20
N PHE A 87 0.55 4.30 -0.59
CA PHE A 87 1.90 3.99 -0.10
C PHE A 87 2.95 4.51 -1.07
N GLN A 88 3.97 5.16 -0.53
CA GLN A 88 5.14 5.63 -1.29
C GLN A 88 6.42 5.16 -0.62
N TYR A 89 7.40 4.72 -1.43
CA TYR A 89 8.74 4.43 -0.94
C TYR A 89 9.38 5.71 -0.40
N ALA A 90 9.93 5.62 0.81
CA ALA A 90 10.48 6.76 1.52
C ALA A 90 11.73 6.37 2.32
N THR A 91 12.44 7.35 2.82
CA THR A 91 13.45 7.15 3.86
C THR A 91 12.77 6.79 5.19
N GLU A 92 13.53 6.35 6.18
CA GLU A 92 13.03 6.13 7.55
C GLU A 92 12.40 7.40 8.15
N ALA A 93 12.86 8.58 7.73
CA ALA A 93 12.30 9.88 8.13
C ALA A 93 11.03 10.27 7.33
N GLY A 94 10.57 9.44 6.37
CA GLY A 94 9.40 9.72 5.55
C GLY A 94 9.65 10.67 4.37
N GLU A 95 10.90 10.91 4.00
CA GLU A 95 11.27 11.73 2.86
C GLU A 95 11.23 10.92 1.57
N LEU A 96 10.70 11.51 0.49
CA LEU A 96 10.65 10.89 -0.83
C LEU A 96 11.93 11.24 -1.59
N THR A 97 12.84 10.27 -1.71
CA THR A 97 14.09 10.43 -2.46
C THR A 97 14.26 9.32 -3.49
N ASP A 98 15.12 9.53 -4.48
CA ASP A 98 15.44 8.50 -5.48
C ASP A 98 16.16 7.30 -4.85
N GLU A 99 16.97 7.52 -3.82
CA GLU A 99 17.70 6.48 -3.10
C GLU A 99 16.76 5.55 -2.30
N ALA A 100 15.66 6.11 -1.77
CA ALA A 100 14.65 5.34 -1.05
C ALA A 100 13.72 4.54 -1.99
N ASN A 101 13.79 4.79 -3.31
CA ASN A 101 12.99 4.12 -4.32
C ASN A 101 13.72 2.88 -4.87
N PRO A 102 13.36 1.65 -4.43
CA PRO A 102 14.15 0.45 -4.73
C PRO A 102 14.02 -0.03 -6.17
N ASN A 103 12.97 0.38 -6.89
CA ASN A 103 12.61 -0.18 -8.18
C ASN A 103 12.43 0.84 -9.31
N GLY A 104 12.43 2.14 -9.00
CA GLY A 104 12.25 3.22 -9.98
C GLY A 104 10.80 3.59 -10.27
N SER A 105 9.86 3.20 -9.40
CA SER A 105 8.44 3.57 -9.52
C SER A 105 8.25 5.08 -9.65
N LEU A 106 7.38 5.51 -10.57
CA LEU A 106 7.02 6.91 -10.71
C LEU A 106 6.39 7.44 -9.42
N LEU A 107 6.73 8.66 -9.03
CA LEU A 107 6.29 9.30 -7.78
C LEU A 107 6.58 8.46 -6.52
N ASN A 108 7.57 7.58 -6.54
CA ASN A 108 7.87 6.61 -5.48
C ASN A 108 6.68 5.70 -5.13
N ILE A 109 5.71 5.51 -6.01
CA ILE A 109 4.50 4.74 -5.75
C ILE A 109 4.85 3.30 -5.39
N ALA A 110 4.46 2.89 -4.18
CA ALA A 110 4.54 1.53 -3.67
C ALA A 110 3.19 0.83 -3.66
N GLY A 111 2.09 1.60 -3.65
CA GLY A 111 0.73 1.09 -3.70
C GLY A 111 -0.31 2.18 -3.92
N ILE A 112 -1.40 1.81 -4.58
CA ILE A 112 -2.53 2.68 -4.94
C ILE A 112 -3.86 2.02 -4.63
N CYS A 113 -4.95 2.81 -4.64
CA CYS A 113 -6.31 2.28 -4.65
C CYS A 113 -7.11 2.79 -5.86
N ASN A 114 -8.24 2.14 -6.13
CA ASN A 114 -9.24 2.63 -7.08
C ASN A 114 -10.04 3.82 -6.48
N GLU A 115 -10.82 4.51 -7.31
CA GLU A 115 -11.67 5.64 -6.90
C GLU A 115 -12.67 5.25 -5.79
N GLY A 116 -13.20 4.04 -5.83
CA GLY A 116 -14.11 3.51 -4.81
C GLY A 116 -13.44 3.11 -3.49
N ARG A 117 -12.11 3.21 -3.39
CA ARG A 117 -11.29 2.88 -2.21
C ARG A 117 -11.50 1.48 -1.66
N ASN A 118 -12.04 0.57 -2.45
CA ASN A 118 -12.31 -0.82 -2.06
C ASN A 118 -11.35 -1.83 -2.72
N VAL A 119 -10.55 -1.40 -3.68
CA VAL A 119 -9.49 -2.21 -4.32
C VAL A 119 -8.16 -1.50 -4.10
N CYS A 120 -7.21 -2.20 -3.49
CA CYS A 120 -5.85 -1.71 -3.24
C CYS A 120 -4.84 -2.67 -3.85
N GLY A 121 -3.80 -2.13 -4.49
CA GLY A 121 -2.62 -2.86 -4.93
C GLY A 121 -1.36 -2.29 -4.29
N MET A 122 -0.46 -3.15 -3.82
CA MET A 122 0.83 -2.74 -3.28
C MET A 122 1.91 -3.77 -3.57
N MET A 123 3.14 -3.30 -3.84
CA MET A 123 4.29 -4.18 -4.08
C MET A 123 4.93 -4.73 -2.81
N PRO A 124 5.04 -3.96 -1.71
CA PRO A 124 5.50 -4.49 -0.43
C PRO A 124 4.57 -5.55 0.16
N HIS A 125 5.12 -6.39 1.03
CA HIS A 125 4.44 -7.53 1.65
C HIS A 125 4.05 -7.25 3.11
N PRO A 126 2.90 -6.63 3.40
CA PRO A 126 2.46 -6.36 4.77
C PRO A 126 2.23 -7.66 5.56
N GLU A 127 1.84 -8.76 4.90
CA GLU A 127 1.66 -10.06 5.52
C GLU A 127 2.95 -10.64 6.12
N ARG A 128 4.12 -10.21 5.61
CA ARG A 128 5.44 -10.62 6.12
C ARG A 128 5.97 -9.70 7.22
N ALA A 129 5.22 -8.68 7.61
CA ALA A 129 5.51 -7.76 8.70
C ALA A 129 4.25 -7.53 9.54
N SER A 130 3.50 -8.60 9.85
CA SER A 130 2.25 -8.56 10.61
C SER A 130 2.37 -9.04 12.04
N GLU A 131 3.51 -9.63 12.39
CA GLU A 131 3.81 -10.15 13.73
C GLU A 131 5.29 -9.95 14.07
N ASN A 132 5.60 -9.62 15.32
CA ASN A 132 6.98 -9.35 15.77
C ASN A 132 7.94 -10.51 15.50
N ILE A 133 7.46 -11.76 15.52
CA ILE A 133 8.28 -12.93 15.19
C ILE A 133 8.77 -12.93 13.74
N LEU A 134 8.10 -12.20 12.87
CA LEU A 134 8.47 -12.02 11.46
C LEU A 134 9.48 -10.86 11.25
N GLY A 135 9.88 -10.17 12.32
CA GLY A 135 10.83 -9.06 12.27
C GLY A 135 10.18 -7.67 12.24
N GLY A 136 8.88 -7.58 12.49
CA GLY A 136 8.11 -6.33 12.61
C GLY A 136 6.63 -6.57 12.48
N ASP A 137 5.82 -5.60 12.92
CA ASP A 137 4.36 -5.68 12.92
C ASP A 137 3.67 -4.48 12.25
N ASP A 138 4.41 -3.62 11.58
CA ASP A 138 3.87 -2.44 10.90
C ASP A 138 2.85 -2.81 9.80
N GLY A 139 3.05 -3.93 9.11
CA GLY A 139 2.13 -4.42 8.07
C GLY A 139 0.76 -4.85 8.63
N ARG A 140 0.68 -5.17 9.93
CA ARG A 140 -0.59 -5.50 10.59
C ARG A 140 -1.61 -4.37 10.50
N LEU A 141 -1.16 -3.11 10.54
CA LEU A 141 -2.03 -1.94 10.46
C LEU A 141 -2.89 -1.90 9.19
N VAL A 142 -2.38 -2.45 8.09
CA VAL A 142 -3.13 -2.56 6.82
C VAL A 142 -4.33 -3.49 6.99
N PHE A 143 -4.12 -4.64 7.61
CA PHE A 143 -5.20 -5.64 7.83
C PHE A 143 -6.18 -5.18 8.93
N GLU A 144 -5.70 -4.54 9.98
CA GLU A 144 -6.55 -3.94 11.03
C GLU A 144 -7.49 -2.89 10.44
N GLY A 145 -6.99 -2.04 9.53
CA GLY A 145 -7.82 -1.07 8.81
C GLY A 145 -8.94 -1.71 8.02
N MET A 146 -8.63 -2.80 7.31
CA MET A 146 -9.63 -3.57 6.58
C MET A 146 -10.68 -4.19 7.51
N LEU A 147 -10.25 -4.80 8.62
CA LEU A 147 -11.15 -5.41 9.61
C LEU A 147 -12.08 -4.36 10.22
N ARG A 148 -11.56 -3.21 10.67
CA ARG A 148 -12.37 -2.11 11.23
C ARG A 148 -13.40 -1.59 10.23
N HIS A 149 -13.03 -1.50 8.95
CA HIS A 149 -13.97 -1.10 7.91
C HIS A 149 -15.12 -2.11 7.76
N LEU A 150 -14.82 -3.41 7.77
CA LEU A 150 -15.82 -4.47 7.65
C LEU A 150 -16.72 -4.54 8.88
N GLU A 151 -16.17 -4.42 10.09
CA GLU A 151 -16.92 -4.36 11.35
C GLU A 151 -17.91 -3.19 11.35
N ALA A 152 -17.47 -2.00 10.95
CA ALA A 152 -18.33 -0.82 10.86
C ALA A 152 -19.48 -1.02 9.87
N ARG A 153 -19.23 -1.65 8.72
CA ARG A 153 -20.28 -1.97 7.73
C ARG A 153 -21.25 -3.05 8.19
N ALA A 154 -20.80 -4.00 8.99
CA ALA A 154 -21.63 -5.06 9.54
C ALA A 154 -22.44 -4.62 10.77
N GLY A 155 -22.26 -3.39 11.26
CA GLY A 155 -22.91 -2.90 12.47
C GLY A 155 -22.35 -3.52 13.78
N LEU A 156 -21.20 -4.19 13.71
CA LEU A 156 -20.58 -4.88 14.85
C LEU A 156 -19.74 -3.95 15.75
N GLY A 157 -19.45 -2.74 15.28
CA GLY A 157 -18.59 -1.77 15.98
C GLY A 157 -19.21 -1.06 17.19
N GLN A 158 -20.49 -1.25 17.48
CA GLN A 158 -21.18 -0.56 18.59
C GLN A 158 -21.41 -1.44 19.83
N ALA A 159 -21.13 -2.73 19.78
CA ALA A 159 -21.44 -3.64 20.90
C ALA A 159 -20.32 -3.72 21.99
N ALA A 160 -19.10 -3.26 21.71
CA ALA A 160 -17.95 -3.44 22.60
C ALA A 160 -17.70 -2.30 23.61
N VAL A 161 -18.45 -1.21 23.57
CA VAL A 161 -18.26 -0.03 24.45
C VAL A 161 -19.33 0.09 25.54
N ALA A 162 -20.31 -0.81 25.57
CA ALA A 162 -21.43 -0.74 26.53
C ALA A 162 -21.25 -1.59 27.81
N GLU A 163 -20.15 -2.32 27.96
CA GLU A 163 -19.84 -3.11 29.16
C GLU A 163 -18.38 -2.87 29.62
N ALA A 164 -18.12 -1.71 30.18
CA ALA A 164 -16.94 -1.45 31.01
C ALA A 164 -17.26 -0.34 32.04
#